data_b0fa07779f6990eae8646c948abf488a
#
_entry.id   b0fa07779f6990eae8646c948abf488a
#
_cell.length_a   1.000
_cell.length_b   1.000
_cell.length_c   1.000
_cell.angle_alpha   90.00
_cell.angle_beta   90.00
_cell.angle_gamma   90.00
#
_symmetry.space_group_name_H-M   'P 1'
#
loop_
_entity.id
_entity.type
_entity.pdbx_description
1 polymer ?
#
loop_
_entity_poly.entity_id
_entity_poly.type
_entity_poly.pdbx_seq_one_letter_code
_entity_poly.pdbx_strand_id
1 'polypeptide(L)'
;MSENKQDQFALLRRLNDGVAHGEATIAMWMLLMMLVMAFAQALMRNLANMGISWANAGLEWMDWADFILTKGTLWLAFLGASLGVHANKHVAIDILPRFVPPTVRTVFQVLVGLIGSVICFYLARAFMDAVIINGEELTAAYETLTPEGAIHVCDASAQVLKDTQSVAGPYCLVRGLFSFLGLKMETPGAAFQLIVPVMFTFM
;
A
#
# COMPACT_ATOMS: atom_id res chain seq x y z
N MET A 1 -19.11 -9.66 36.95
CA MET A 1 -18.84 -8.48 36.09
C MET A 1 -17.37 -8.34 35.68
N SER A 2 -16.44 -8.94 36.39
CA SER A 2 -14.98 -8.99 36.06
C SER A 2 -14.61 -10.02 35.00
N GLU A 3 -15.29 -11.16 34.96
CA GLU A 3 -15.04 -12.27 34.06
C GLU A 3 -15.28 -11.90 32.57
N ASN A 4 -16.36 -11.18 32.29
CA ASN A 4 -16.69 -10.71 30.94
C ASN A 4 -15.67 -9.70 30.38
N LYS A 5 -14.98 -8.92 31.22
CA LYS A 5 -13.90 -8.02 30.79
C LYS A 5 -12.63 -8.78 30.43
N GLN A 6 -12.30 -9.83 31.14
CA GLN A 6 -11.12 -10.66 30.85
C GLN A 6 -11.26 -11.38 29.51
N ASP A 7 -12.46 -11.89 29.19
CA ASP A 7 -12.74 -12.56 27.94
C ASP A 7 -12.68 -11.58 26.72
N GLN A 8 -13.16 -10.35 26.91
CA GLN A 8 -13.05 -9.32 25.88
C GLN A 8 -11.59 -8.93 25.59
N PHE A 9 -10.76 -8.78 26.63
CA PHE A 9 -9.33 -8.50 26.44
C PHE A 9 -8.58 -9.68 25.80
N ALA A 10 -8.95 -10.91 26.12
CA ALA A 10 -8.36 -12.09 25.50
C ALA A 10 -8.72 -12.18 24.01
N LEU A 11 -9.96 -11.85 23.64
CA LEU A 11 -10.41 -11.81 22.25
C LEU A 11 -9.67 -10.73 21.45
N LEU A 12 -9.58 -9.52 21.99
CA LEU A 12 -8.85 -8.40 21.35
C LEU A 12 -7.38 -8.75 21.12
N ARG A 13 -6.73 -9.40 22.10
CA ARG A 13 -5.34 -9.83 21.96
C ARG A 13 -5.19 -10.89 20.86
N ARG A 14 -6.09 -11.88 20.78
CA ARG A 14 -6.06 -12.88 19.72
C ARG A 14 -6.28 -12.28 18.33
N LEU A 15 -7.19 -11.31 18.21
CA LEU A 15 -7.42 -10.60 16.95
C LEU A 15 -6.17 -9.81 16.54
N ASN A 16 -5.57 -9.08 17.48
CA ASN A 16 -4.37 -8.30 17.23
C ASN A 16 -3.18 -9.18 16.80
N ASP A 17 -2.98 -10.32 17.49
CA ASP A 17 -1.94 -11.30 17.13
C ASP A 17 -2.22 -11.95 15.77
N GLY A 18 -3.48 -12.19 15.44
CA GLY A 18 -3.91 -12.70 14.13
C GLY A 18 -3.63 -11.73 13.00
N VAL A 19 -3.92 -10.44 13.20
CA VAL A 19 -3.63 -9.37 12.23
C VAL A 19 -2.12 -9.27 12.02
N ALA A 20 -1.32 -9.22 13.08
CA ALA A 20 0.13 -9.15 12.99
C ALA A 20 0.76 -10.35 12.26
N HIS A 21 0.23 -11.57 12.48
CA HIS A 21 0.66 -12.75 11.71
C HIS A 21 0.30 -12.64 10.23
N GLY A 22 -0.90 -12.13 9.92
CA GLY A 22 -1.34 -11.86 8.55
C GLY A 22 -0.43 -10.84 7.85
N GLU A 23 -0.18 -9.71 8.49
CA GLU A 23 0.73 -8.67 7.99
C GLU A 23 2.15 -9.21 7.75
N ALA A 24 2.70 -9.98 8.69
CA ALA A 24 4.02 -10.58 8.54
C ALA A 24 4.09 -11.55 7.36
N THR A 25 3.05 -12.36 7.18
CA THR A 25 2.97 -13.31 6.07
C THR A 25 2.87 -12.59 4.73
N ILE A 26 2.03 -11.56 4.63
CA ILE A 26 1.89 -10.74 3.43
C ILE A 26 3.22 -10.04 3.11
N ALA A 27 3.86 -9.41 4.10
CA ALA A 27 5.14 -8.74 3.94
C ALA A 27 6.24 -9.70 3.43
N MET A 28 6.29 -10.92 3.97
CA MET A 28 7.25 -11.95 3.55
C MET A 28 7.03 -12.34 2.08
N TRP A 29 5.78 -12.61 1.68
CA TRP A 29 5.46 -12.98 0.30
C TRP A 29 5.71 -11.83 -0.68
N MET A 30 5.37 -10.59 -0.31
CA MET A 30 5.66 -9.42 -1.13
C MET A 30 7.17 -9.23 -1.32
N LEU A 31 7.95 -9.35 -0.25
CA LEU A 31 9.41 -9.23 -0.32
C LEU A 31 10.01 -10.32 -1.22
N LEU A 32 9.55 -11.56 -1.09
CA LEU A 32 10.00 -12.66 -1.94
C LEU A 32 9.67 -12.40 -3.42
N MET A 33 8.44 -11.99 -3.71
CA MET A 33 7.99 -11.67 -5.06
C MET A 33 8.82 -10.53 -5.67
N MET A 34 9.04 -9.45 -4.91
CA MET A 34 9.85 -8.31 -5.36
C MET A 34 11.32 -8.72 -5.62
N LEU A 35 11.90 -9.57 -4.76
CA LEU A 35 13.25 -10.08 -4.94
C LEU A 35 13.37 -10.89 -6.24
N VAL A 36 12.42 -11.79 -6.50
CA VAL A 36 12.39 -12.61 -7.71
C VAL A 36 12.23 -11.72 -8.95
N MET A 37 11.34 -10.73 -8.90
CA MET A 37 11.15 -9.79 -10.02
C MET A 37 12.40 -8.95 -10.29
N ALA A 38 13.00 -8.37 -9.24
CA ALA A 38 14.22 -7.58 -9.38
C ALA A 38 15.38 -8.42 -9.95
N PHE A 39 15.51 -9.67 -9.49
CA PHE A 39 16.50 -10.60 -10.03
C PHE A 39 16.25 -10.92 -11.50
N ALA A 40 14.98 -11.19 -11.87
CA ALA A 40 14.62 -11.47 -13.27
C ALA A 40 14.91 -10.28 -14.19
N GLN A 41 14.56 -9.05 -13.76
CA GLN A 41 14.89 -7.83 -14.52
C GLN A 41 16.42 -7.64 -14.66
N ALA A 42 17.18 -7.82 -13.58
CA ALA A 42 18.63 -7.70 -13.62
C ALA A 42 19.26 -8.74 -14.57
N LEU A 43 18.73 -9.96 -14.56
CA LEU A 43 19.16 -11.03 -15.46
C LEU A 43 18.86 -10.67 -16.92
N MET A 44 17.63 -10.23 -17.22
CA MET A 44 17.23 -9.83 -18.58
C MET A 44 18.07 -8.65 -19.10
N ARG A 45 18.34 -7.64 -18.25
CA ARG A 45 19.23 -6.51 -18.62
C ARG A 45 20.66 -6.99 -18.95
N ASN A 46 21.19 -7.92 -18.18
CA ASN A 46 22.52 -8.49 -18.47
C ASN A 46 22.53 -9.26 -19.80
N LEU A 47 21.53 -10.08 -20.06
CA LEU A 47 21.41 -10.84 -21.31
C LEU A 47 21.19 -9.91 -22.52
N ALA A 48 20.42 -8.84 -22.38
CA ALA A 48 20.25 -7.83 -23.42
C ALA A 48 21.57 -7.11 -23.75
N ASN A 49 22.37 -6.79 -22.74
CA ASN A 49 23.70 -6.19 -22.92
C ASN A 49 24.69 -7.14 -23.62
N MET A 50 24.49 -8.46 -23.54
CA MET A 50 25.25 -9.47 -24.28
C MET A 50 24.77 -9.63 -25.73
N GLY A 51 23.79 -8.84 -26.18
CA GLY A 51 23.31 -8.85 -27.56
C GLY A 51 22.21 -9.90 -27.85
N ILE A 52 21.60 -10.46 -26.81
CA ILE A 52 20.56 -11.48 -26.96
C ILE A 52 19.21 -10.79 -27.23
N SER A 53 18.69 -10.90 -28.45
CA SER A 53 17.48 -10.17 -28.91
C SER A 53 16.20 -10.48 -28.14
N TRP A 54 16.00 -11.72 -27.72
CA TRP A 54 14.80 -12.09 -26.96
C TRP A 54 14.75 -11.47 -25.56
N ALA A 55 15.92 -11.11 -25.00
CA ALA A 55 15.98 -10.45 -23.69
C ALA A 55 15.41 -9.03 -23.71
N ASN A 56 15.53 -8.31 -24.84
CA ASN A 56 14.92 -7.00 -25.02
C ASN A 56 13.39 -7.10 -25.03
N ALA A 57 12.83 -8.06 -25.76
CA ALA A 57 11.40 -8.33 -25.75
C ALA A 57 10.88 -8.72 -24.33
N GLY A 58 11.70 -9.46 -23.59
CA GLY A 58 11.41 -9.80 -22.20
C GLY A 58 11.38 -8.58 -21.27
N LEU A 59 12.27 -7.60 -21.47
CA LEU A 59 12.29 -6.35 -20.73
C LEU A 59 11.04 -5.50 -21.00
N GLU A 60 10.66 -5.35 -22.28
CA GLU A 60 9.44 -4.63 -22.65
C GLU A 60 8.19 -5.27 -22.01
N TRP A 61 8.13 -6.59 -21.99
CA TRP A 61 7.04 -7.29 -21.33
C TRP A 61 7.03 -7.10 -19.79
N MET A 62 8.17 -6.81 -19.19
CA MET A 62 8.36 -6.63 -17.75
C MET A 62 8.31 -5.16 -17.28
N ASP A 63 7.95 -4.20 -18.12
CA ASP A 63 7.86 -2.77 -17.73
C ASP A 63 6.92 -2.51 -16.54
N TRP A 64 5.87 -3.30 -16.41
CA TRP A 64 4.97 -3.24 -15.27
C TRP A 64 5.62 -3.64 -13.94
N ALA A 65 6.74 -4.36 -13.97
CA ALA A 65 7.44 -4.80 -12.77
C ALA A 65 8.05 -3.62 -12.00
N ASP A 66 8.54 -2.58 -12.68
CA ASP A 66 9.04 -1.36 -12.03
C ASP A 66 7.95 -0.65 -11.23
N PHE A 67 6.71 -0.64 -11.73
CA PHE A 67 5.55 -0.13 -10.98
C PHE A 67 5.31 -0.95 -9.70
N ILE A 68 5.32 -2.28 -9.79
CA ILE A 68 5.13 -3.15 -8.62
C ILE A 68 6.29 -3.01 -7.64
N LEU A 69 7.53 -2.93 -8.09
CA LEU A 69 8.68 -2.73 -7.22
C LEU A 69 8.58 -1.42 -6.46
N THR A 70 8.24 -0.32 -7.14
CA THR A 70 8.11 1.00 -6.52
C THR A 70 6.95 1.05 -5.52
N LYS A 71 5.77 0.55 -5.88
CA LYS A 71 4.60 0.56 -4.98
C LYS A 71 4.75 -0.50 -3.88
N GLY A 72 5.37 -1.63 -4.18
CA GLY A 72 5.65 -2.70 -3.22
C GLY A 72 6.62 -2.27 -2.12
N THR A 73 7.64 -1.45 -2.42
CA THR A 73 8.52 -0.89 -1.37
C THR A 73 7.76 -0.01 -0.40
N LEU A 74 6.80 0.80 -0.89
CA LEU A 74 5.92 1.59 -0.04
C LEU A 74 5.10 0.67 0.89
N TRP A 75 4.51 -0.39 0.36
CA TRP A 75 3.74 -1.36 1.14
C TRP A 75 4.59 -2.04 2.20
N LEU A 76 5.78 -2.52 1.83
CA LEU A 76 6.71 -3.15 2.78
C LEU A 76 7.14 -2.20 3.88
N ALA A 77 7.38 -0.93 3.58
CA ALA A 77 7.74 0.07 4.58
C ALA A 77 6.63 0.23 5.63
N PHE A 78 5.37 0.35 5.21
CA PHE A 78 4.25 0.52 6.13
C PHE A 78 3.90 -0.76 6.89
N LEU A 79 3.91 -1.94 6.23
CA LEU A 79 3.72 -3.22 6.91
C LEU A 79 4.84 -3.46 7.94
N GLY A 80 6.08 -3.17 7.58
CA GLY A 80 7.22 -3.29 8.50
C GLY A 80 7.12 -2.33 9.68
N ALA A 81 6.66 -1.10 9.45
CA ALA A 81 6.42 -0.13 10.53
C ALA A 81 5.30 -0.60 11.47
N SER A 82 4.16 -1.09 10.93
CA SER A 82 3.05 -1.65 11.70
C SER A 82 3.51 -2.81 12.58
N LEU A 83 4.26 -3.77 12.01
CA LEU A 83 4.83 -4.89 12.75
C LEU A 83 5.83 -4.44 13.83
N GLY A 84 6.61 -3.38 13.55
CA GLY A 84 7.51 -2.76 14.52
C GLY A 84 6.76 -2.19 15.73
N VAL A 85 5.64 -1.53 15.49
CA VAL A 85 4.74 -1.02 16.54
C VAL A 85 4.19 -2.19 17.36
N HIS A 86 3.64 -3.21 16.71
CA HIS A 86 3.06 -4.38 17.36
C HIS A 86 4.09 -5.12 18.23
N ALA A 87 5.31 -5.29 17.74
CA ALA A 87 6.39 -5.96 18.47
C ALA A 87 6.96 -5.12 19.64
N ASN A 88 6.46 -3.90 19.87
CA ASN A 88 7.03 -2.91 20.82
C ASN A 88 8.55 -2.71 20.64
N LYS A 89 9.06 -3.03 19.43
CA LYS A 89 10.45 -2.84 19.04
C LYS A 89 10.67 -1.47 18.38
N HIS A 90 9.84 -0.49 18.74
CA HIS A 90 10.26 0.88 18.48
C HIS A 90 11.63 1.05 19.09
N VAL A 91 12.52 1.70 18.35
CA VAL A 91 13.79 2.21 18.87
C VAL A 91 13.45 3.23 19.96
N ALA A 92 12.75 2.76 20.99
CA ALA A 92 12.72 3.43 22.27
C ALA A 92 14.18 3.44 22.67
N ILE A 93 14.72 4.63 22.76
CA ILE A 93 16.02 4.84 23.37
C ILE A 93 15.92 4.20 24.74
N ASP A 94 16.31 2.92 24.85
CA ASP A 94 16.25 2.08 26.07
C ASP A 94 17.10 2.70 27.22
N ILE A 95 17.76 3.79 26.94
CA ILE A 95 18.54 4.59 27.88
C ILE A 95 17.62 5.29 28.87
N LEU A 96 16.52 5.91 28.40
CA LEU A 96 15.62 6.67 29.29
C LEU A 96 14.91 5.77 30.33
N PRO A 97 14.37 4.58 29.98
CA PRO A 97 13.73 3.68 30.95
C PRO A 97 14.66 3.13 32.03
N ARG A 98 15.99 3.15 31.84
CA ARG A 98 16.94 2.66 32.84
C ARG A 98 17.17 3.61 34.01
N PHE A 99 16.96 4.91 33.82
CA PHE A 99 17.21 5.96 34.82
C PHE A 99 15.94 6.47 35.50
N VAL A 100 14.75 6.03 35.06
CA VAL A 100 13.47 6.58 35.50
C VAL A 100 12.70 5.55 36.33
N PRO A 101 12.09 5.94 37.47
CA PRO A 101 11.29 5.04 38.31
C PRO A 101 10.08 4.48 37.54
N PRO A 102 9.60 3.26 37.89
CA PRO A 102 8.60 2.53 37.09
C PRO A 102 7.29 3.29 36.91
N THR A 103 6.87 4.09 37.86
CA THR A 103 5.66 4.91 37.78
C THR A 103 5.77 5.99 36.70
N VAL A 104 6.89 6.68 36.63
CA VAL A 104 7.14 7.74 35.65
C VAL A 104 7.28 7.14 34.26
N ARG A 105 7.88 5.94 34.13
CA ARG A 105 8.00 5.20 32.89
C ARG A 105 6.61 4.90 32.28
N THR A 106 5.65 4.45 33.10
CA THR A 106 4.28 4.17 32.63
C THR A 106 3.60 5.41 32.12
N VAL A 107 3.73 6.54 32.86
CA VAL A 107 3.16 7.83 32.43
C VAL A 107 3.76 8.28 31.09
N PHE A 108 5.09 8.18 30.93
CA PHE A 108 5.76 8.51 29.67
C PHE A 108 5.28 7.62 28.50
N GLN A 109 5.13 6.32 28.70
CA GLN A 109 4.64 5.40 27.67
C GLN A 109 3.21 5.77 27.23
N VAL A 110 2.33 6.09 28.18
CA VAL A 110 0.95 6.51 27.86
C VAL A 110 0.96 7.84 27.11
N LEU A 111 1.77 8.80 27.54
CA LEU A 111 1.86 10.12 26.90
C LEU A 111 2.39 10.02 25.46
N VAL A 112 3.46 9.26 25.26
CA VAL A 112 4.03 9.01 23.92
C VAL A 112 3.04 8.27 23.03
N GLY A 113 2.34 7.26 23.57
CA GLY A 113 1.30 6.55 22.84
C GLY A 113 0.14 7.46 22.43
N LEU A 114 -0.30 8.36 23.30
CA LEU A 114 -1.36 9.30 22.99
C LEU A 114 -0.95 10.32 21.92
N ILE A 115 0.26 10.90 22.06
CA ILE A 115 0.81 11.81 21.04
C ILE A 115 0.95 11.07 19.69
N GLY A 116 1.50 9.85 19.70
CA GLY A 116 1.66 9.03 18.52
C GLY A 116 0.31 8.75 17.83
N SER A 117 -0.71 8.39 18.60
CA SER A 117 -2.07 8.16 18.09
C SER A 117 -2.67 9.38 17.41
N VAL A 118 -2.52 10.57 18.03
CA VAL A 118 -2.98 11.84 17.45
C VAL A 118 -2.26 12.15 16.15
N ILE A 119 -0.95 11.97 16.10
CA ILE A 119 -0.15 12.18 14.88
C ILE A 119 -0.58 11.19 13.79
N CYS A 120 -0.71 9.90 14.10
CA CYS A 120 -1.15 8.89 13.14
C CYS A 120 -2.54 9.19 12.58
N PHE A 121 -3.46 9.66 13.42
CA PHE A 121 -4.80 10.05 12.97
C PHE A 121 -4.76 11.21 11.96
N TYR A 122 -4.01 12.27 12.25
CA TYR A 122 -3.89 13.40 11.32
C TYR A 122 -3.15 13.02 10.03
N LEU A 123 -2.13 12.17 10.12
CA LEU A 123 -1.42 11.65 8.95
C LEU A 123 -2.34 10.77 8.09
N ALA A 124 -3.11 9.86 8.71
CA ALA A 124 -4.08 9.03 7.99
C ALA A 124 -5.06 9.90 7.20
N ARG A 125 -5.58 10.97 7.83
CA ARG A 125 -6.51 11.90 7.18
C ARG A 125 -5.84 12.67 6.04
N ALA A 126 -4.66 13.23 6.27
CA ALA A 126 -3.92 13.98 5.25
C ALA A 126 -3.56 13.11 4.03
N PHE A 127 -3.14 11.86 4.27
CA PHE A 127 -2.87 10.92 3.18
C PHE A 127 -4.14 10.47 2.45
N MET A 128 -5.28 10.34 3.17
CA MET A 128 -6.56 10.05 2.52
C MET A 128 -6.97 11.18 1.58
N ASP A 129 -6.88 12.43 2.03
CA ASP A 129 -7.18 13.59 1.20
C ASP A 129 -6.24 13.66 -0.03
N ALA A 130 -4.94 13.38 0.16
CA ALA A 130 -3.98 13.31 -0.95
C ALA A 130 -4.30 12.18 -1.95
N VAL A 131 -4.73 11.01 -1.48
CA VAL A 131 -5.13 9.89 -2.35
C VAL A 131 -6.38 10.23 -3.14
N ILE A 132 -7.36 10.92 -2.53
CA ILE A 132 -8.59 11.35 -3.21
C ILE A 132 -8.24 12.36 -4.30
N ILE A 133 -7.46 13.38 -4.00
CA ILE A 133 -7.05 14.41 -4.96
C ILE A 133 -6.28 13.79 -6.13
N ASN A 134 -5.27 12.97 -5.84
CA ASN A 134 -4.50 12.30 -6.90
C ASN A 134 -5.32 11.23 -7.64
N GLY A 135 -6.35 10.68 -6.99
CA GLY A 135 -7.25 9.68 -7.57
C GLY A 135 -8.18 10.27 -8.64
N GLU A 136 -8.55 11.54 -8.53
CA GLU A 136 -9.42 12.23 -9.49
C GLU A 136 -8.67 12.70 -10.75
N GLU A 137 -7.34 12.74 -10.73
CA GLU A 137 -6.56 13.11 -11.90
C GLU A 137 -6.55 11.99 -12.95
N LEU A 138 -7.20 12.25 -14.08
CA LEU A 138 -7.17 11.37 -15.23
C LEU A 138 -5.81 11.49 -15.93
N THR A 139 -5.04 10.41 -15.96
CA THR A 139 -3.75 10.39 -16.65
C THR A 139 -3.92 9.96 -18.10
N ALA A 140 -3.08 10.49 -18.99
CA ALA A 140 -3.12 10.21 -20.43
C ALA A 140 -3.11 8.71 -20.78
N ALA A 141 -2.57 7.85 -19.89
CA ALA A 141 -2.56 6.40 -20.07
C ALA A 141 -3.95 5.74 -19.97
N TYR A 142 -4.90 6.40 -19.29
CA TYR A 142 -6.26 5.90 -19.07
C TYR A 142 -7.32 6.79 -19.73
N GLU A 143 -6.87 7.75 -20.52
CA GLU A 143 -7.68 8.71 -21.22
C GLU A 143 -7.89 8.29 -22.69
N THR A 144 -9.12 8.33 -23.15
CA THR A 144 -9.45 8.10 -24.55
C THR A 144 -10.12 9.35 -25.11
N LEU A 145 -9.59 9.86 -26.20
CA LEU A 145 -10.11 11.06 -26.87
C LEU A 145 -11.35 10.68 -27.69
N THR A 146 -12.45 11.33 -27.39
CA THR A 146 -13.68 11.28 -28.18
C THR A 146 -13.98 12.64 -28.77
N PRO A 147 -14.87 12.74 -29.79
CA PRO A 147 -15.28 14.05 -30.35
C PRO A 147 -15.94 14.98 -29.31
N GLU A 148 -16.45 14.41 -28.21
CA GLU A 148 -17.12 15.13 -27.12
C GLU A 148 -16.14 15.51 -25.99
N GLY A 149 -14.91 15.01 -26.01
CA GLY A 149 -13.88 15.25 -25.00
C GLY A 149 -13.14 13.99 -24.57
N ALA A 150 -12.27 14.15 -23.59
CA ALA A 150 -11.51 13.06 -23.01
C ALA A 150 -12.39 12.28 -22.03
N ILE A 151 -12.47 10.95 -22.19
CA ILE A 151 -13.18 10.06 -21.28
C ILE A 151 -12.25 8.94 -20.78
N HIS A 152 -12.58 8.37 -19.64
CA HIS A 152 -11.81 7.25 -19.11
C HIS A 152 -12.03 5.98 -19.97
N VAL A 153 -10.96 5.22 -20.23
CA VAL A 153 -10.98 3.98 -21.03
C VAL A 153 -12.03 2.99 -20.55
N CYS A 154 -12.31 2.93 -19.26
CA CYS A 154 -13.33 2.04 -18.69
C CYS A 154 -14.78 2.46 -19.01
N ASP A 155 -15.01 3.73 -19.35
CA ASP A 155 -16.33 4.29 -19.67
C ASP A 155 -16.55 4.37 -21.19
N ALA A 156 -15.51 4.08 -21.98
CA ALA A 156 -15.55 4.13 -23.42
C ALA A 156 -16.37 2.99 -24.02
N SER A 157 -17.14 3.28 -25.09
CA SER A 157 -17.84 2.24 -25.82
C SER A 157 -16.88 1.29 -26.56
N ALA A 158 -17.32 0.08 -26.83
CA ALA A 158 -16.51 -0.92 -27.54
C ALA A 158 -16.05 -0.47 -28.94
N GLN A 159 -16.76 0.45 -29.55
CA GLN A 159 -16.39 1.03 -30.85
C GLN A 159 -15.21 2.01 -30.68
N VAL A 160 -15.29 2.93 -29.70
CA VAL A 160 -14.23 3.91 -29.41
C VAL A 160 -12.93 3.17 -29.01
N LEU A 161 -13.03 2.10 -28.22
CA LEU A 161 -11.87 1.30 -27.83
C LEU A 161 -11.17 0.65 -29.04
N LYS A 162 -11.93 0.19 -30.05
CA LYS A 162 -11.37 -0.36 -31.29
C LYS A 162 -10.70 0.72 -32.13
N ASP A 163 -11.33 1.89 -32.27
CA ASP A 163 -10.82 2.98 -33.12
C ASP A 163 -9.55 3.58 -32.52
N THR A 164 -9.44 3.65 -31.19
CA THR A 164 -8.29 4.19 -30.49
C THR A 164 -7.22 3.14 -30.12
N GLN A 165 -7.45 1.86 -30.48
CA GLN A 165 -6.59 0.72 -30.10
C GLN A 165 -6.35 0.60 -28.58
N SER A 166 -7.24 1.16 -27.77
CA SER A 166 -7.18 1.10 -26.32
C SER A 166 -7.85 -0.16 -25.80
N VAL A 167 -7.32 -0.73 -24.72
CA VAL A 167 -7.88 -1.95 -24.11
C VAL A 167 -8.36 -1.64 -22.71
N ALA A 168 -9.62 -1.94 -22.42
CA ALA A 168 -10.13 -1.90 -21.05
C ALA A 168 -9.45 -3.00 -20.23
N GLY A 169 -8.52 -2.61 -19.36
CA GLY A 169 -7.76 -3.53 -18.53
C GLY A 169 -8.53 -4.04 -17.32
N PRO A 170 -7.97 -5.00 -16.55
CA PRO A 170 -8.59 -5.54 -15.34
C PRO A 170 -8.82 -4.47 -14.25
N TYR A 171 -8.16 -3.32 -14.35
CA TYR A 171 -8.37 -2.19 -13.45
C TYR A 171 -9.79 -1.64 -13.48
N CYS A 172 -10.51 -1.77 -14.59
CA CYS A 172 -11.90 -1.32 -14.68
C CYS A 172 -12.83 -2.01 -13.68
N LEU A 173 -12.58 -3.27 -13.30
CA LEU A 173 -13.30 -3.96 -12.23
C LEU A 173 -13.00 -3.34 -10.87
N VAL A 174 -11.74 -3.04 -10.63
CA VAL A 174 -11.28 -2.42 -9.36
C VAL A 174 -11.86 -1.01 -9.22
N ARG A 175 -11.84 -0.22 -10.32
CA ARG A 175 -12.46 1.11 -10.37
C ARG A 175 -13.97 1.04 -10.06
N GLY A 176 -14.69 0.07 -10.62
CA GLY A 176 -16.11 -0.15 -10.33
C GLY A 176 -16.37 -0.43 -8.84
N LEU A 177 -15.52 -1.23 -8.19
CA LEU A 177 -15.62 -1.50 -6.77
C LEU A 177 -15.39 -0.23 -5.91
N PHE A 178 -14.38 0.57 -6.24
CA PHE A 178 -14.11 1.84 -5.53
C PHE A 178 -15.22 2.86 -5.76
N SER A 179 -15.77 2.94 -6.98
CA SER A 179 -16.93 3.78 -7.28
C SER A 179 -18.16 3.41 -6.44
N PHE A 180 -18.38 2.11 -6.22
CA PHE A 180 -19.45 1.63 -5.34
C PHE A 180 -19.23 2.06 -3.88
N LEU A 181 -17.97 2.18 -3.43
CA LEU A 181 -17.59 2.68 -2.11
C LEU A 181 -17.59 4.22 -2.02
N GLY A 182 -17.96 4.91 -3.10
CA GLY A 182 -17.97 6.38 -3.16
C GLY A 182 -16.60 7.03 -3.35
N LEU A 183 -15.57 6.24 -3.68
CA LEU A 183 -14.21 6.72 -3.94
C LEU A 183 -13.97 6.78 -5.46
N LYS A 184 -13.66 7.96 -5.97
CA LYS A 184 -13.28 8.14 -7.37
C LYS A 184 -11.79 7.84 -7.53
N MET A 185 -11.47 6.69 -8.09
CA MET A 185 -10.10 6.25 -8.35
C MET A 185 -9.89 6.06 -9.84
N GLU A 186 -9.42 7.10 -10.52
CA GLU A 186 -9.24 7.09 -11.97
C GLU A 186 -7.94 6.41 -12.41
N THR A 187 -7.00 6.19 -11.47
CA THR A 187 -5.73 5.53 -11.76
C THR A 187 -5.43 4.39 -10.78
N PRO A 188 -4.81 3.28 -11.24
CA PRO A 188 -4.39 2.21 -10.33
C PRO A 188 -3.37 2.69 -9.29
N GLY A 189 -2.56 3.71 -9.61
CA GLY A 189 -1.59 4.30 -8.70
C GLY A 189 -2.21 4.83 -7.42
N ALA A 190 -3.35 5.50 -7.52
CA ALA A 190 -4.09 6.03 -6.37
C ALA A 190 -4.65 4.90 -5.49
N ALA A 191 -5.18 3.82 -6.11
CA ALA A 191 -5.68 2.66 -5.38
C ALA A 191 -4.57 1.99 -4.55
N PHE A 192 -3.35 1.88 -5.08
CA PHE A 192 -2.20 1.33 -4.34
C PHE A 192 -1.73 2.25 -3.21
N GLN A 193 -1.95 3.54 -3.28
CA GLN A 193 -1.58 4.48 -2.22
C GLN A 193 -2.53 4.42 -1.01
N LEU A 194 -3.73 3.84 -1.14
CA LEU A 194 -4.67 3.65 -0.03
C LEU A 194 -4.09 2.84 1.14
N ILE A 195 -3.05 2.04 0.92
CA ILE A 195 -2.38 1.31 2.00
C ILE A 195 -1.85 2.26 3.08
N VAL A 196 -1.40 3.46 2.70
CA VAL A 196 -0.80 4.44 3.62
C VAL A 196 -1.78 4.89 4.70
N PRO A 197 -2.96 5.49 4.37
CA PRO A 197 -3.91 5.90 5.39
C PRO A 197 -4.49 4.70 6.17
N VAL A 198 -4.67 3.54 5.52
CA VAL A 198 -5.14 2.33 6.19
C VAL A 198 -4.15 1.89 7.26
N MET A 199 -2.85 1.81 6.95
CA MET A 199 -1.84 1.40 7.93
C MET A 199 -1.69 2.39 9.08
N PHE A 200 -1.83 3.70 8.84
CA PHE A 200 -1.84 4.68 9.93
C PHE A 200 -3.01 4.53 10.89
N THR A 201 -4.15 3.97 10.44
CA THR A 201 -5.29 3.69 11.32
C THR A 201 -5.06 2.44 12.19
N PHE A 202 -4.21 1.51 11.74
CA PHE A 202 -3.84 0.31 12.50
C PHE A 202 -2.66 0.52 13.45
N MET A 203 -1.84 1.54 13.25
CA MET A 203 -0.77 1.95 14.16
C MET A 203 -1.30 2.68 15.39
#